data_828537709c030bafdaa92b403b55263d
#
_entry.id   828537709c030bafdaa92b403b55263d
#
_cell.length_a   1.000
_cell.length_b   1.000
_cell.length_c   1.000
_cell.angle_alpha   90.00
_cell.angle_beta   90.00
_cell.angle_gamma   90.00
#
_symmetry.space_group_name_H-M   'P 1'
#
loop_
_entity.id
_entity.type
_entity.pdbx_description
1 polymer ?
#
loop_
_entity_poly.entity_id
_entity_poly.type
_entity_poly.pdbx_seq_one_letter_code
_entity_poly.pdbx_strand_id
1 'polypeptide(L)'
;MNVTPANLNDLSDALQMPIEAGVTYVFDKGYCDYNWWHRIDQAGSVFVTRLKKNANVARIRELTKTGTEPGIESDEVVRFNKKILNTKRPNRYFGQDVRRIRVNRDGDKPDLILITNDFKRSAQQIAALYKQRWQIELFFKWIKQHLKLKHYFGCSENAVRLQIYSALLAFLLLHAYRRHSCATGSIYEFATQLAYSLFERPAAVLKAAERRRNQAKLRIAMGSLQL
;
A
#
# COMPACT_ATOMS: atom_id res chain seq x y z
N MET A 1 11.20 -5.55 -5.90
CA MET A 1 10.30 -4.96 -6.92
C MET A 1 10.76 -5.43 -8.28
N ASN A 2 9.83 -5.92 -9.10
CA ASN A 2 10.09 -6.36 -10.46
C ASN A 2 9.53 -5.31 -11.44
N VAL A 3 10.27 -5.01 -12.49
CA VAL A 3 9.84 -4.10 -13.57
C VAL A 3 9.71 -4.94 -14.83
N THR A 4 8.48 -5.11 -15.27
CA THR A 4 8.11 -5.97 -16.41
C THR A 4 7.52 -5.14 -17.55
N PRO A 5 7.61 -5.61 -18.79
CA PRO A 5 6.95 -4.98 -19.93
C PRO A 5 5.42 -4.90 -19.72
N ALA A 6 4.79 -3.86 -20.23
CA ALA A 6 3.35 -3.60 -20.04
C ALA A 6 2.41 -4.67 -20.63
N ASN A 7 2.91 -5.55 -21.50
CA ASN A 7 2.17 -6.69 -22.07
C ASN A 7 2.14 -7.93 -21.17
N LEU A 8 2.94 -7.97 -20.11
CA LEU A 8 2.88 -9.05 -19.13
C LEU A 8 1.74 -8.79 -18.14
N ASN A 9 1.00 -9.86 -17.86
CA ASN A 9 -0.07 -9.79 -16.87
C ASN A 9 0.57 -9.76 -15.47
N ASP A 10 0.24 -8.73 -14.67
CA ASP A 10 0.71 -8.54 -13.29
C ASP A 10 0.51 -9.79 -12.42
N LEU A 11 -0.56 -10.55 -12.65
CA LEU A 11 -0.80 -11.81 -11.94
C LEU A 11 0.29 -12.85 -12.25
N SER A 12 0.73 -12.96 -13.51
CA SER A 12 1.75 -13.92 -13.91
C SER A 12 3.09 -13.69 -13.21
N ASP A 13 3.46 -12.43 -13.03
CA ASP A 13 4.67 -12.03 -12.30
C ASP A 13 4.49 -12.30 -10.79
N ALA A 14 3.34 -11.96 -10.22
CA ALA A 14 3.05 -12.22 -8.81
C ALA A 14 3.09 -13.72 -8.45
N LEU A 15 2.64 -14.59 -9.36
CA LEU A 15 2.67 -16.04 -9.16
C LEU A 15 4.08 -16.63 -9.08
N GLN A 16 5.09 -15.94 -9.64
CA GLN A 16 6.48 -16.34 -9.61
C GLN A 16 7.24 -15.82 -8.39
N MET A 17 6.67 -14.86 -7.66
CA MET A 17 7.32 -14.31 -6.47
C MET A 17 7.47 -15.39 -5.38
N PRO A 18 8.63 -15.44 -4.70
CA PRO A 18 8.81 -16.30 -3.54
C PRO A 18 7.82 -15.90 -2.43
N ILE A 19 7.23 -16.89 -1.79
CA ILE A 19 6.34 -16.68 -0.66
C ILE A 19 7.14 -16.87 0.63
N GLU A 20 7.19 -15.82 1.44
CA GLU A 20 7.86 -15.84 2.74
C GLU A 20 6.87 -16.30 3.80
N ALA A 21 7.32 -17.15 4.73
CA ALA A 21 6.49 -17.65 5.82
C ALA A 21 6.17 -16.56 6.86
N GLY A 22 4.96 -16.62 7.44
CA GLY A 22 4.55 -15.71 8.51
C GLY A 22 4.22 -14.28 8.07
N VAL A 23 4.18 -14.01 6.76
CA VAL A 23 3.92 -12.68 6.18
C VAL A 23 2.42 -12.50 5.89
N THR A 24 1.94 -11.27 5.98
CA THR A 24 0.59 -10.92 5.53
C THR A 24 0.62 -10.26 4.16
N TYR A 25 0.05 -10.92 3.17
CA TYR A 25 -0.05 -10.45 1.80
C TYR A 25 -1.37 -9.72 1.58
N VAL A 26 -1.31 -8.44 1.21
CA VAL A 26 -2.50 -7.63 0.92
C VAL A 26 -2.48 -7.20 -0.55
N PHE A 27 -3.47 -7.59 -1.32
CA PHE A 27 -3.50 -7.34 -2.76
C PHE A 27 -4.91 -7.08 -3.30
N ASP A 28 -5.00 -6.51 -4.50
CA ASP A 28 -6.29 -6.24 -5.15
C ASP A 28 -6.92 -7.52 -5.73
N LYS A 29 -8.23 -7.43 -6.00
CA LYS A 29 -9.02 -8.48 -6.69
C LYS A 29 -8.44 -8.90 -8.06
N GLY A 30 -7.60 -8.08 -8.70
CA GLY A 30 -6.88 -8.43 -9.92
C GLY A 30 -5.97 -9.65 -9.75
N TYR A 31 -5.43 -9.83 -8.56
CA TYR A 31 -4.55 -10.96 -8.19
C TYR A 31 -5.33 -12.18 -7.66
N CYS A 32 -6.57 -12.36 -8.14
CA CYS A 32 -7.43 -13.46 -7.71
C CYS A 32 -7.03 -14.76 -8.42
N ASP A 33 -6.17 -15.54 -7.76
CA ASP A 33 -5.85 -16.93 -8.11
C ASP A 33 -5.90 -17.80 -6.85
N TYR A 34 -6.87 -18.73 -6.80
CA TYR A 34 -7.11 -19.56 -5.62
C TYR A 34 -5.96 -20.53 -5.33
N ASN A 35 -5.20 -20.93 -6.36
CA ASN A 35 -4.06 -21.80 -6.18
C ASN A 35 -2.85 -21.06 -5.61
N TRP A 36 -2.71 -19.78 -5.95
CA TRP A 36 -1.72 -18.90 -5.33
C TRP A 36 -2.05 -18.62 -3.86
N TRP A 37 -3.32 -18.33 -3.56
CA TRP A 37 -3.77 -18.15 -2.17
C TRP A 37 -3.53 -19.40 -1.33
N HIS A 38 -3.77 -20.59 -1.92
CA HIS A 38 -3.45 -21.84 -1.26
C HIS A 38 -1.94 -21.99 -0.98
N ARG A 39 -1.08 -21.58 -1.90
CA ARG A 39 0.37 -21.58 -1.67
C ARG A 39 0.77 -20.63 -0.53
N ILE A 40 0.16 -19.44 -0.44
CA ILE A 40 0.37 -18.49 0.67
C ILE A 40 -0.01 -19.16 2.00
N ASP A 41 -1.15 -19.80 2.04
CA ASP A 41 -1.66 -20.51 3.23
C ASP A 41 -0.73 -21.66 3.65
N GLN A 42 -0.32 -22.49 2.70
CA GLN A 42 0.62 -23.60 2.95
C GLN A 42 1.99 -23.13 3.45
N ALA A 43 2.40 -21.91 3.11
CA ALA A 43 3.61 -21.30 3.65
C ALA A 43 3.44 -20.76 5.08
N GLY A 44 2.28 -20.96 5.72
CA GLY A 44 1.97 -20.39 7.03
C GLY A 44 1.79 -18.87 7.01
N SER A 45 1.44 -18.33 5.84
CA SER A 45 1.25 -16.90 5.62
C SER A 45 -0.22 -16.56 5.46
N VAL A 46 -0.54 -15.29 5.64
CA VAL A 46 -1.91 -14.78 5.56
C VAL A 46 -2.10 -13.98 4.28
N PHE A 47 -3.26 -14.09 3.66
CA PHE A 47 -3.66 -13.18 2.60
C PHE A 47 -4.93 -12.40 2.96
N VAL A 48 -5.00 -11.15 2.47
CA VAL A 48 -6.20 -10.31 2.54
C VAL A 48 -6.45 -9.68 1.18
N THR A 49 -7.61 -9.96 0.60
CA THR A 49 -7.98 -9.42 -0.72
C THR A 49 -9.49 -9.24 -0.86
N ARG A 50 -9.91 -8.70 -2.00
CA ARG A 50 -11.34 -8.58 -2.34
C ARG A 50 -11.83 -9.82 -3.06
N LEU A 51 -13.01 -10.29 -2.66
CA LEU A 51 -13.69 -11.36 -3.37
C LEU A 51 -14.30 -10.82 -4.69
N LYS A 52 -14.18 -11.57 -5.76
CA LYS A 52 -14.88 -11.25 -7.03
C LYS A 52 -16.38 -11.43 -6.85
N LYS A 53 -17.18 -10.55 -7.47
CA LYS A 53 -18.66 -10.60 -7.39
C LYS A 53 -19.25 -11.92 -7.87
N ASN A 54 -18.61 -12.57 -8.84
CA ASN A 54 -19.02 -13.84 -9.42
C ASN A 54 -18.41 -15.07 -8.71
N ALA A 55 -17.76 -14.88 -7.57
CA ALA A 55 -17.22 -16.00 -6.79
C ALA A 55 -18.38 -16.80 -6.19
N ASN A 56 -18.40 -18.10 -6.48
CA ASN A 56 -19.40 -19.00 -5.95
C ASN A 56 -18.90 -19.59 -4.62
N VAL A 57 -19.45 -19.09 -3.53
CA VAL A 57 -19.10 -19.51 -2.16
C VAL A 57 -20.36 -19.83 -1.36
N ALA A 58 -20.32 -20.88 -0.59
CA ALA A 58 -21.37 -21.23 0.38
C ALA A 58 -20.99 -20.68 1.76
N ARG A 59 -21.94 -20.09 2.46
CA ARG A 59 -21.81 -19.75 3.88
C ARG A 59 -21.87 -21.03 4.71
N ILE A 60 -20.93 -21.19 5.62
CA ILE A 60 -20.85 -22.35 6.53
C ILE A 60 -21.32 -21.95 7.93
N ARG A 61 -20.77 -20.86 8.49
CA ARG A 61 -21.15 -20.36 9.81
C ARG A 61 -20.80 -18.89 9.95
N GLU A 62 -21.42 -18.23 10.89
CA GLU A 62 -21.07 -16.87 11.33
C GLU A 62 -19.93 -16.94 12.36
N LEU A 63 -19.00 -16.03 12.27
CA LEU A 63 -17.89 -15.88 13.24
C LEU A 63 -18.23 -14.87 14.31
N THR A 64 -18.75 -13.70 13.90
CA THR A 64 -19.11 -12.61 14.79
C THR A 64 -20.52 -12.18 14.46
N LYS A 65 -21.36 -11.99 15.50
CA LYS A 65 -22.75 -11.52 15.30
C LYS A 65 -22.74 -10.19 14.54
N THR A 66 -23.63 -10.10 13.56
CA THR A 66 -23.83 -8.91 12.75
C THR A 66 -24.02 -7.66 13.65
N GLY A 67 -23.28 -6.59 13.34
CA GLY A 67 -23.39 -5.31 14.07
C GLY A 67 -22.56 -5.22 15.36
N THR A 68 -21.78 -6.24 15.73
CA THR A 68 -20.93 -6.20 16.94
C THR A 68 -19.70 -5.27 16.74
N GLU A 69 -19.14 -5.22 15.54
CA GLU A 69 -18.00 -4.35 15.22
C GLU A 69 -18.45 -3.19 14.31
N PRO A 70 -18.14 -1.92 14.65
CA PRO A 70 -18.52 -0.77 13.83
C PRO A 70 -17.99 -0.89 12.38
N GLY A 71 -18.87 -0.65 11.41
CA GLY A 71 -18.54 -0.72 9.98
C GLY A 71 -18.40 -2.13 9.41
N ILE A 72 -18.61 -3.18 10.22
CA ILE A 72 -18.64 -4.58 9.76
C ILE A 72 -20.10 -5.04 9.68
N GLU A 73 -20.55 -5.37 8.48
CA GLU A 73 -21.90 -5.88 8.23
C GLU A 73 -22.01 -7.37 8.50
N SER A 74 -21.00 -8.15 8.05
CA SER A 74 -20.96 -9.58 8.35
C SER A 74 -19.54 -10.11 8.40
N ASP A 75 -19.33 -11.16 9.20
CA ASP A 75 -18.08 -11.88 9.37
C ASP A 75 -18.37 -13.38 9.43
N GLU A 76 -17.97 -14.12 8.40
CA GLU A 76 -18.46 -15.44 8.13
C GLU A 76 -17.35 -16.38 7.64
N VAL A 77 -17.49 -17.66 7.98
CA VAL A 77 -16.75 -18.75 7.33
C VAL A 77 -17.50 -19.16 6.07
N VAL A 78 -16.79 -19.23 4.96
CA VAL A 78 -17.34 -19.66 3.67
C VAL A 78 -16.45 -20.72 3.04
N ARG A 79 -17.02 -21.50 2.12
CA ARG A 79 -16.28 -22.47 1.27
C ARG A 79 -16.57 -22.23 -0.19
N PHE A 80 -15.60 -22.47 -1.04
CA PHE A 80 -15.79 -22.40 -2.49
C PHE A 80 -16.59 -23.62 -2.98
N ASN A 81 -17.66 -23.36 -3.74
CA ASN A 81 -18.55 -24.39 -4.29
C ASN A 81 -18.03 -25.01 -5.60
N LYS A 82 -17.03 -24.39 -6.26
CA LYS A 82 -16.48 -24.91 -7.51
C LYS A 82 -15.17 -25.61 -7.28
N LYS A 83 -15.14 -26.93 -7.54
CA LYS A 83 -13.93 -27.74 -7.51
C LYS A 83 -13.00 -27.47 -8.69
N ILE A 84 -13.55 -27.12 -9.85
CA ILE A 84 -12.80 -26.83 -11.09
C ILE A 84 -13.05 -25.38 -11.47
N LEU A 85 -11.98 -24.66 -11.81
CA LEU A 85 -12.02 -23.31 -12.35
C LEU A 85 -12.40 -23.34 -13.85
N ASN A 86 -12.84 -22.21 -14.39
CA ASN A 86 -13.21 -22.07 -15.81
C ASN A 86 -12.06 -22.47 -16.78
N THR A 87 -10.82 -22.42 -16.33
CA THR A 87 -9.61 -22.82 -17.07
C THR A 87 -9.29 -24.31 -16.93
N LYS A 88 -10.22 -25.14 -16.48
CA LYS A 88 -10.04 -26.57 -16.15
C LYS A 88 -8.96 -26.85 -15.08
N ARG A 89 -8.49 -25.82 -14.38
CA ARG A 89 -7.56 -25.99 -13.26
C ARG A 89 -8.34 -26.37 -11.99
N PRO A 90 -7.84 -27.33 -11.18
CA PRO A 90 -8.46 -27.61 -9.89
C PRO A 90 -8.33 -26.40 -8.98
N ASN A 91 -9.41 -26.10 -8.24
CA ASN A 91 -9.37 -25.12 -7.18
C ASN A 91 -8.85 -25.80 -5.90
N ARG A 92 -7.62 -25.50 -5.52
CA ARG A 92 -6.99 -26.10 -4.32
C ARG A 92 -7.57 -25.56 -3.02
N TYR A 93 -8.33 -24.48 -3.07
CA TYR A 93 -9.11 -23.97 -1.94
C TYR A 93 -10.51 -24.59 -1.82
N PHE A 94 -10.87 -25.47 -2.76
CA PHE A 94 -12.16 -26.17 -2.69
C PHE A 94 -12.29 -26.97 -1.40
N GLY A 95 -13.42 -26.80 -0.69
CA GLY A 95 -13.71 -27.52 0.56
C GLY A 95 -12.98 -27.00 1.80
N GLN A 96 -12.05 -26.04 1.65
CA GLN A 96 -11.37 -25.41 2.79
C GLN A 96 -12.13 -24.19 3.28
N ASP A 97 -12.05 -23.96 4.58
CA ASP A 97 -12.65 -22.80 5.22
C ASP A 97 -11.84 -21.52 4.89
N VAL A 98 -12.54 -20.51 4.45
CA VAL A 98 -12.01 -19.13 4.29
C VAL A 98 -12.97 -18.15 4.94
N ARG A 99 -12.45 -17.06 5.42
CA ARG A 99 -13.21 -16.02 6.10
C ARG A 99 -13.63 -14.94 5.12
N ARG A 100 -14.93 -14.63 5.08
CA ARG A 100 -15.51 -13.55 4.30
C ARG A 100 -15.99 -12.46 5.25
N ILE A 101 -15.51 -11.24 5.03
CA ILE A 101 -15.87 -10.08 5.82
C ILE A 101 -16.55 -9.07 4.88
N ARG A 102 -17.74 -8.63 5.23
CA ARG A 102 -18.45 -7.58 4.54
C ARG A 102 -18.31 -6.29 5.34
N VAL A 103 -17.70 -5.29 4.71
CA VAL A 103 -17.42 -3.98 5.31
C VAL A 103 -18.36 -2.97 4.67
N ASN A 104 -19.17 -2.31 5.48
CA ASN A 104 -19.99 -1.20 5.05
C ASN A 104 -19.10 0.00 4.68
N ARG A 105 -19.47 0.72 3.63
CA ARG A 105 -18.78 1.93 3.20
C ARG A 105 -19.73 3.10 3.23
N ASP A 106 -19.26 4.23 3.78
CA ASP A 106 -20.06 5.46 3.85
C ASP A 106 -20.53 5.92 2.46
N GLY A 107 -21.79 6.36 2.40
CA GLY A 107 -22.45 6.83 1.18
C GLY A 107 -22.92 5.70 0.26
N ASP A 108 -23.29 6.03 -0.98
CA ASP A 108 -23.86 5.12 -1.99
C ASP A 108 -22.85 4.11 -2.57
N LYS A 109 -21.70 3.91 -1.92
CA LYS A 109 -20.69 2.95 -2.40
C LYS A 109 -21.08 1.54 -2.00
N PRO A 110 -20.99 0.56 -2.95
CA PRO A 110 -21.27 -0.82 -2.63
C PRO A 110 -20.31 -1.36 -1.59
N ASP A 111 -20.78 -2.28 -0.76
CA ASP A 111 -20.00 -2.92 0.28
C ASP A 111 -18.71 -3.51 -0.23
N LEU A 112 -17.71 -3.48 0.63
CA LEU A 112 -16.43 -4.09 0.37
C LEU A 112 -16.44 -5.52 0.91
N ILE A 113 -16.37 -6.50 0.02
CA ILE A 113 -16.32 -7.91 0.40
C ILE A 113 -14.86 -8.36 0.38
N LEU A 114 -14.32 -8.60 1.57
CA LEU A 114 -12.97 -9.12 1.78
C LEU A 114 -13.00 -10.64 1.94
N ILE A 115 -11.90 -11.28 1.58
CA ILE A 115 -11.64 -12.69 1.81
C ILE A 115 -10.22 -12.88 2.34
N THR A 116 -10.07 -13.80 3.31
CA THR A 116 -8.79 -14.04 3.98
C THR A 116 -8.78 -15.45 4.59
N ASN A 117 -7.57 -15.98 4.85
CA ASN A 117 -7.36 -17.14 5.70
C ASN A 117 -7.00 -16.75 7.15
N ASP A 118 -7.16 -15.49 7.52
CA ASP A 118 -6.89 -14.99 8.87
C ASP A 118 -8.13 -15.14 9.77
N PHE A 119 -8.06 -16.08 10.69
CA PHE A 119 -9.07 -16.28 11.71
C PHE A 119 -8.67 -15.73 13.09
N LYS A 120 -7.49 -15.09 13.19
CA LYS A 120 -6.94 -14.59 14.48
C LYS A 120 -7.27 -13.13 14.72
N ARG A 121 -7.11 -12.29 13.68
CA ARG A 121 -7.38 -10.85 13.79
C ARG A 121 -8.87 -10.55 13.80
N SER A 122 -9.28 -9.43 14.39
CA SER A 122 -10.67 -8.95 14.29
C SER A 122 -11.02 -8.54 12.86
N ALA A 123 -12.31 -8.51 12.53
CA ALA A 123 -12.77 -8.08 11.20
C ALA A 123 -12.36 -6.63 10.90
N GLN A 124 -12.40 -5.77 11.90
CA GLN A 124 -11.92 -4.38 11.79
C GLN A 124 -10.42 -4.30 11.48
N GLN A 125 -9.60 -5.10 12.14
CA GLN A 125 -8.15 -5.13 11.87
C GLN A 125 -7.86 -5.56 10.42
N ILE A 126 -8.59 -6.55 9.90
CA ILE A 126 -8.46 -7.01 8.52
C ILE A 126 -8.93 -5.93 7.53
N ALA A 127 -10.04 -5.26 7.83
CA ALA A 127 -10.52 -4.13 7.02
C ALA A 127 -9.51 -2.97 6.99
N ALA A 128 -8.91 -2.64 8.14
CA ALA A 128 -7.87 -1.62 8.25
C ALA A 128 -6.61 -1.99 7.44
N LEU A 129 -6.16 -3.25 7.50
CA LEU A 129 -5.06 -3.74 6.68
C LEU A 129 -5.36 -3.59 5.19
N TYR A 130 -6.56 -3.97 4.76
CA TYR A 130 -6.94 -3.83 3.36
C TYR A 130 -7.02 -2.35 2.93
N LYS A 131 -7.48 -1.46 3.80
CA LYS A 131 -7.49 -0.02 3.54
C LYS A 131 -6.08 0.53 3.28
N GLN A 132 -5.07 0.01 3.96
CA GLN A 132 -3.66 0.41 3.75
C GLN A 132 -3.15 0.08 2.34
N ARG A 133 -3.72 -0.90 1.64
CA ARG A 133 -3.40 -1.20 0.25
C ARG A 133 -3.45 0.05 -0.65
N TRP A 134 -4.36 0.97 -0.37
CA TRP A 134 -4.49 2.22 -1.13
C TRP A 134 -3.24 3.10 -1.10
N GLN A 135 -2.38 2.93 -0.08
CA GLN A 135 -1.13 3.68 0.04
C GLN A 135 -0.20 3.43 -1.15
N ILE A 136 -0.25 2.24 -1.77
CA ILE A 136 0.56 1.96 -2.96
C ILE A 136 0.11 2.78 -4.18
N GLU A 137 -1.19 3.02 -4.32
CA GLU A 137 -1.72 3.86 -5.40
C GLU A 137 -1.34 5.33 -5.20
N LEU A 138 -1.42 5.82 -3.96
CA LEU A 138 -0.95 7.16 -3.59
C LEU A 138 0.55 7.32 -3.82
N PHE A 139 1.33 6.32 -3.46
CA PHE A 139 2.77 6.26 -3.72
C PHE A 139 3.09 6.36 -5.21
N PHE A 140 2.49 5.53 -6.06
CA PHE A 140 2.71 5.60 -7.51
C PHE A 140 2.21 6.91 -8.11
N LYS A 141 1.09 7.45 -7.63
CA LYS A 141 0.59 8.76 -8.04
C LYS A 141 1.61 9.84 -7.72
N TRP A 142 2.16 9.84 -6.50
CA TRP A 142 3.16 10.80 -6.07
C TRP A 142 4.44 10.73 -6.92
N ILE A 143 4.98 9.52 -7.13
CA ILE A 143 6.16 9.31 -7.97
C ILE A 143 5.95 9.82 -9.39
N LYS A 144 4.81 9.47 -10.02
CA LYS A 144 4.49 9.93 -11.36
C LYS A 144 4.37 11.46 -11.46
N GLN A 145 3.85 12.09 -10.42
CA GLN A 145 3.64 13.56 -10.41
C GLN A 145 4.93 14.33 -10.14
N HIS A 146 5.77 13.87 -9.21
CA HIS A 146 6.88 14.67 -8.68
C HIS A 146 8.25 14.19 -9.14
N LEU A 147 8.41 12.94 -9.58
CA LEU A 147 9.69 12.40 -10.05
C LEU A 147 9.76 12.22 -11.58
N LYS A 148 8.88 12.92 -12.32
CA LYS A 148 8.87 13.00 -13.79
C LYS A 148 8.87 11.64 -14.51
N LEU A 149 8.30 10.60 -13.90
CA LEU A 149 8.16 9.26 -14.54
C LEU A 149 7.12 9.21 -15.67
N LYS A 150 6.57 10.36 -16.09
CA LYS A 150 5.66 10.44 -17.26
C LYS A 150 6.40 10.36 -18.59
N HIS A 151 7.67 10.74 -18.60
CA HIS A 151 8.53 10.73 -19.78
C HIS A 151 9.84 10.02 -19.45
N TYR A 152 10.17 9.02 -20.21
CA TYR A 152 11.45 8.32 -20.05
C TYR A 152 12.54 9.04 -20.86
N PHE A 153 13.71 9.20 -20.27
CA PHE A 153 14.87 9.82 -20.92
C PHE A 153 15.53 8.90 -21.95
N GLY A 154 15.25 7.59 -21.86
CA GLY A 154 15.77 6.60 -22.80
C GLY A 154 14.73 5.53 -23.08
N CYS A 155 14.80 4.93 -24.28
CA CYS A 155 13.86 3.91 -24.75
C CYS A 155 14.35 2.47 -24.48
N SER A 156 15.60 2.27 -24.02
CA SER A 156 16.08 0.94 -23.67
C SER A 156 15.51 0.46 -22.35
N GLU A 157 15.30 -0.85 -22.22
CA GLU A 157 14.80 -1.46 -20.99
C GLU A 157 15.64 -1.07 -19.75
N ASN A 158 16.95 -1.04 -19.91
CA ASN A 158 17.86 -0.64 -18.82
C ASN A 158 17.69 0.83 -18.44
N ALA A 159 17.50 1.74 -19.39
CA ALA A 159 17.28 3.15 -19.12
C ALA A 159 15.97 3.37 -18.35
N VAL A 160 14.90 2.67 -18.75
CA VAL A 160 13.59 2.73 -18.06
C VAL A 160 13.72 2.17 -16.64
N ARG A 161 14.35 1.02 -16.47
CA ARG A 161 14.58 0.42 -15.15
C ARG A 161 15.41 1.33 -14.26
N LEU A 162 16.49 1.90 -14.78
CA LEU A 162 17.34 2.83 -14.04
C LEU A 162 16.56 4.06 -13.56
N GLN A 163 15.74 4.65 -14.42
CA GLN A 163 14.91 5.80 -14.07
C GLN A 163 13.88 5.45 -12.98
N ILE A 164 13.23 4.30 -13.07
CA ILE A 164 12.27 3.84 -12.06
C ILE A 164 12.98 3.60 -10.72
N TYR A 165 14.10 2.88 -10.71
CA TYR A 165 14.83 2.60 -9.46
C TYR A 165 15.41 3.87 -8.84
N SER A 166 15.91 4.81 -9.64
CA SER A 166 16.38 6.10 -9.15
C SER A 166 15.25 6.90 -8.50
N ALA A 167 14.05 6.90 -9.09
CA ALA A 167 12.88 7.54 -8.52
C ALA A 167 12.46 6.91 -7.19
N LEU A 168 12.49 5.58 -7.09
CA LEU A 168 12.19 4.86 -5.85
C LEU A 168 13.21 5.18 -4.76
N LEU A 169 14.50 5.16 -5.09
CA LEU A 169 15.57 5.51 -4.15
C LEU A 169 15.43 6.95 -3.67
N ALA A 170 15.18 7.89 -4.57
CA ALA A 170 14.95 9.29 -4.21
C ALA A 170 13.76 9.44 -3.25
N PHE A 171 12.65 8.76 -3.51
CA PHE A 171 11.49 8.76 -2.62
C PHE A 171 11.83 8.22 -1.24
N LEU A 172 12.51 7.06 -1.15
CA LEU A 172 12.89 6.45 0.12
C LEU A 172 13.86 7.33 0.91
N LEU A 173 14.85 7.92 0.24
CA LEU A 173 15.82 8.84 0.86
C LEU A 173 15.13 10.10 1.37
N LEU A 174 14.19 10.67 0.62
CA LEU A 174 13.42 11.85 1.05
C LEU A 174 12.59 11.52 2.31
N HIS A 175 11.95 10.35 2.36
CA HIS A 175 11.20 9.92 3.53
C HIS A 175 12.10 9.68 4.74
N ALA A 176 13.22 8.99 4.55
CA ALA A 176 14.19 8.72 5.61
C ALA A 176 14.77 10.03 6.18
N TYR A 177 15.18 10.95 5.31
CA TYR A 177 15.75 12.23 5.71
C TYR A 177 14.71 13.14 6.40
N ARG A 178 13.47 13.17 5.90
CA ARG A 178 12.38 13.91 6.54
C ARG A 178 12.10 13.41 7.95
N ARG A 179 12.09 12.07 8.17
CA ARG A 179 11.94 11.47 9.50
C ARG A 179 13.09 11.86 10.42
N HIS A 180 14.32 11.80 9.93
CA HIS A 180 15.52 12.15 10.70
C HIS A 180 15.53 13.63 11.08
N SER A 181 15.15 14.52 10.18
CA SER A 181 15.12 15.97 10.41
C SER A 181 13.90 16.48 11.17
N CYS A 182 12.98 15.59 11.57
CA CYS A 182 11.70 15.94 12.20
C CYS A 182 10.94 17.05 11.46
N ALA A 183 11.07 17.12 10.13
CA ALA A 183 10.48 18.15 9.31
C ALA A 183 8.95 18.01 9.25
N THR A 184 8.25 19.12 9.47
CA THR A 184 6.80 19.22 9.33
C THR A 184 6.40 19.59 7.89
N GLY A 185 5.14 19.39 7.51
CA GLY A 185 4.62 19.69 6.18
C GLY A 185 4.56 18.47 5.26
N SER A 186 4.22 18.69 4.00
CA SER A 186 4.13 17.63 2.99
C SER A 186 5.52 17.16 2.52
N ILE A 187 5.61 15.93 1.99
CA ILE A 187 6.86 15.43 1.42
C ILE A 187 7.29 16.21 0.18
N TYR A 188 6.33 16.81 -0.53
CA TYR A 188 6.60 17.66 -1.69
C TYR A 188 7.26 18.99 -1.29
N GLU A 189 6.74 19.67 -0.30
CA GLU A 189 7.34 20.90 0.25
C GLU A 189 8.76 20.65 0.74
N PHE A 190 8.95 19.53 1.47
CA PHE A 190 10.25 19.11 1.94
C PHE A 190 11.24 18.83 0.79
N ALA A 191 10.81 18.09 -0.23
CA ALA A 191 11.61 17.82 -1.42
C ALA A 191 12.00 19.11 -2.17
N THR A 192 11.06 20.06 -2.28
CA THR A 192 11.29 21.35 -2.90
C THR A 192 12.31 22.18 -2.12
N GLN A 193 12.17 22.25 -0.79
CA GLN A 193 13.14 22.95 0.07
C GLN A 193 14.52 22.33 -0.02
N LEU A 194 14.60 20.98 -0.02
CA LEU A 194 15.87 20.27 -0.16
C LEU A 194 16.51 20.55 -1.52
N ALA A 195 15.75 20.52 -2.61
CA ALA A 195 16.24 20.82 -3.94
C ALA A 195 16.83 22.24 -4.01
N TYR A 196 16.15 23.23 -3.47
CA TYR A 196 16.68 24.59 -3.39
C TYR A 196 17.98 24.64 -2.58
N SER A 197 18.03 24.00 -1.42
CA SER A 197 19.23 24.01 -0.58
C SER A 197 20.43 23.31 -1.20
N LEU A 198 20.22 22.29 -2.02
CA LEU A 198 21.30 21.58 -2.72
C LEU A 198 21.95 22.43 -3.82
N PHE A 199 21.21 23.33 -4.42
CA PHE A 199 21.69 24.18 -5.49
C PHE A 199 22.10 25.60 -5.02
N GLU A 200 21.83 25.98 -3.76
CA GLU A 200 22.33 27.18 -3.17
C GLU A 200 23.86 27.08 -2.90
N ARG A 201 24.59 28.13 -3.18
CA ARG A 201 26.01 28.20 -2.81
C ARG A 201 26.13 28.11 -1.27
N PRO A 202 27.10 27.37 -0.72
CA PRO A 202 27.28 27.24 0.73
C PRO A 202 27.30 28.56 1.50
N ALA A 203 27.89 29.62 0.94
CA ALA A 203 27.91 30.97 1.52
C ALA A 203 26.52 31.61 1.64
N ALA A 204 25.62 31.35 0.70
CA ALA A 204 24.25 31.86 0.75
C ALA A 204 23.42 31.14 1.82
N VAL A 205 23.61 29.83 1.96
CA VAL A 205 22.97 29.03 2.99
C VAL A 205 23.40 29.47 4.38
N LEU A 206 24.68 29.69 4.60
CA LEU A 206 25.23 30.22 5.88
C LEU A 206 24.66 31.59 6.22
N LYS A 207 24.62 32.53 5.27
CA LYS A 207 24.01 33.85 5.48
C LYS A 207 22.52 33.79 5.77
N ALA A 208 21.78 32.90 5.11
CA ALA A 208 20.34 32.68 5.38
C ALA A 208 20.10 32.11 6.78
N ALA A 209 20.90 31.14 7.20
CA ALA A 209 20.84 30.56 8.54
C ALA A 209 21.18 31.61 9.63
N GLU A 210 22.18 32.44 9.40
CA GLU A 210 22.58 33.53 10.29
C GLU A 210 21.49 34.60 10.42
N ARG A 211 20.86 34.99 9.31
CA ARG A 211 19.69 35.89 9.33
C ARG A 211 18.53 35.35 10.14
N ARG A 212 18.18 34.09 9.96
CA ARG A 212 17.11 33.40 10.74
C ARG A 212 17.44 33.38 12.25
N ARG A 213 18.70 33.09 12.58
CA ARG A 213 19.15 33.06 13.98
C ARG A 213 19.07 34.44 14.62
N ASN A 214 19.45 35.48 13.88
CA ASN A 214 19.38 36.85 14.36
C ASN A 214 17.94 37.38 14.47
N GLN A 215 17.05 37.01 13.54
CA GLN A 215 15.62 37.31 13.67
C GLN A 215 14.96 36.60 14.88
N ALA A 216 15.33 35.35 15.13
CA ALA A 216 14.83 34.63 16.30
C ALA A 216 15.30 35.29 17.61
N LYS A 217 16.58 35.73 17.69
CA LYS A 217 17.10 36.46 18.85
C LYS A 217 16.38 37.78 19.06
N LEU A 218 16.11 38.52 17.99
CA LEU A 218 15.38 39.81 18.04
C LEU A 218 13.92 39.58 18.55
N ARG A 219 13.25 38.56 18.07
CA ARG A 219 11.90 38.23 18.54
C ARG A 219 11.84 37.87 20.02
N ILE A 220 12.85 37.12 20.51
CA ILE A 220 12.95 36.77 21.96
C ILE A 220 13.22 38.06 22.76
N ALA A 221 14.15 38.91 22.32
CA ALA A 221 14.44 40.18 22.98
C ALA A 221 13.26 41.17 22.99
N MET A 222 12.47 41.22 21.93
CA MET A 222 11.26 42.06 21.90
C MET A 222 10.10 41.48 22.73
N GLY A 223 10.00 40.16 22.83
CA GLY A 223 8.97 39.50 23.71
C GLY A 223 9.28 39.63 25.20
N SER A 224 10.55 39.83 25.58
CA SER A 224 10.95 40.07 26.98
C SER A 224 10.87 41.55 27.41
N LEU A 225 10.56 42.47 26.52
CA LEU A 225 10.33 43.88 26.80
C LEU A 225 8.86 44.26 26.97
N GLN A 226 7.94 43.29 26.86
CA GLN A 226 6.48 43.47 27.00
C GLN A 226 5.93 42.88 28.32
N LEU A 227 6.77 42.54 29.27
CA LEU A 227 6.48 42.22 30.66
C LEU A 227 7.10 43.29 31.58
#